data_227e4e58af169c4671946f9ac78256cb
#
_entry.id   227e4e58af169c4671946f9ac78256cb
#
_cell.length_a   1.000
_cell.length_b   1.000
_cell.length_c   1.000
_cell.angle_alpha   90.00
_cell.angle_beta   90.00
_cell.angle_gamma   90.00
#
_symmetry.space_group_name_H-M   'P 1'
#
loop_
_entity.id
_entity.type
_entity.pdbx_description
1 polymer ?
#
loop_
_entity_poly.entity_id
_entity_poly.type
_entity_poly.pdbx_seq_one_letter_code
_entity_poly.pdbx_strand_id
1 'polypeptide(L)'
;MKLIEVDALQVQVIVDNTTDSLSSVPTNAVHEMDYLESHGMKELSGECLCCGAHGLSLLLTASRGSTNHTLLFDAGPDGDIFQRNMSKLKINPVCIEEIVLSHGHWDHAGGFFKALQLINTQNPQQEVVFQLNPGMFYRRAVKSNGHIHPFEEIPSVAELEKQGAQVVNSNDARLLLGAMFYLSGEIPRVTEYEQGFPEHVRQLASQEWVPDPLILDERFLAVHVKDKGLIVFSACSHAGIINVLKQAQSLFPDIPLHAQVVASY
;
A
#
# COMPACT_ATOMS: atom_id res chain seq x y z
N MET A 1 17.60 -13.53 3.52
CA MET A 1 16.28 -14.09 3.12
C MET A 1 16.29 -14.30 1.61
N LYS A 2 15.62 -15.33 1.08
CA LYS A 2 15.61 -15.57 -0.38
C LYS A 2 14.19 -15.30 -0.92
N LEU A 3 14.04 -14.17 -1.62
CA LEU A 3 12.83 -13.85 -2.37
C LEU A 3 12.68 -14.83 -3.55
N ILE A 4 11.48 -15.37 -3.73
CA ILE A 4 11.19 -16.30 -4.82
C ILE A 4 10.84 -15.53 -6.10
N GLU A 5 11.42 -15.94 -7.22
CA GLU A 5 11.05 -15.44 -8.54
C GLU A 5 9.63 -15.92 -8.90
N VAL A 6 8.76 -14.99 -9.31
CA VAL A 6 7.40 -15.27 -9.77
C VAL A 6 7.32 -15.16 -11.30
N ASP A 7 6.39 -15.91 -11.89
CA ASP A 7 6.20 -15.91 -13.35
C ASP A 7 5.50 -14.65 -13.85
N ALA A 8 4.59 -14.11 -13.02
CA ALA A 8 3.84 -12.88 -13.31
C ALA A 8 3.49 -12.12 -12.04
N LEU A 9 3.33 -10.82 -12.19
CA LEU A 9 2.78 -9.92 -11.18
C LEU A 9 1.69 -9.06 -11.82
N GLN A 10 0.47 -9.13 -11.28
CA GLN A 10 -0.63 -8.25 -11.62
C GLN A 10 -0.75 -7.17 -10.54
N VAL A 11 -0.90 -5.92 -10.96
CA VAL A 11 -1.14 -4.77 -10.10
C VAL A 11 -2.47 -4.15 -10.49
N GLN A 12 -3.42 -4.11 -9.57
CA GLN A 12 -4.68 -3.40 -9.74
C GLN A 12 -4.69 -2.18 -8.81
N VAL A 13 -4.84 -1.00 -9.37
CA VAL A 13 -4.96 0.25 -8.60
C VAL A 13 -6.42 0.38 -8.17
N ILE A 14 -6.66 0.30 -6.85
CA ILE A 14 -8.00 0.46 -6.27
C ILE A 14 -8.27 1.92 -5.95
N VAL A 15 -7.30 2.60 -5.34
CA VAL A 15 -7.38 4.04 -5.04
C VAL A 15 -6.07 4.70 -5.47
N ASP A 16 -6.20 5.81 -6.16
CA ASP A 16 -5.11 6.73 -6.50
C ASP A 16 -5.65 8.17 -6.44
N ASN A 17 -4.76 9.13 -6.29
CA ASN A 17 -5.07 10.56 -6.19
C ASN A 17 -5.42 11.21 -7.55
N THR A 18 -5.23 10.48 -8.65
CA THR A 18 -5.52 10.96 -10.01
C THR A 18 -6.44 10.01 -10.75
N THR A 19 -7.25 10.57 -11.63
CA THR A 19 -8.00 9.83 -12.67
C THR A 19 -7.68 10.46 -14.01
N ASP A 20 -7.28 9.65 -14.99
CA ASP A 20 -6.95 10.12 -16.33
C ASP A 20 -7.60 9.18 -17.36
N SER A 21 -8.58 9.70 -18.08
CA SER A 21 -9.34 8.95 -19.10
C SER A 21 -8.83 9.21 -20.54
N LEU A 22 -7.85 10.10 -20.71
CA LEU A 22 -7.48 10.61 -22.04
C LEU A 22 -6.05 10.27 -22.45
N SER A 23 -5.16 10.03 -21.49
CA SER A 23 -3.77 9.68 -21.78
C SER A 23 -3.64 8.25 -22.27
N SER A 24 -2.68 8.01 -23.13
CA SER A 24 -2.30 6.65 -23.52
C SER A 24 -1.60 5.93 -22.37
N VAL A 25 -1.89 4.64 -22.24
CA VAL A 25 -1.22 3.78 -21.25
C VAL A 25 -0.14 2.92 -21.93
N PRO A 26 0.91 2.50 -21.21
CA PRO A 26 1.90 1.57 -21.70
C PRO A 26 1.28 0.22 -22.11
N THR A 27 1.94 -0.52 -23.00
CA THR A 27 1.45 -1.80 -23.53
C THR A 27 1.24 -2.89 -22.47
N ASN A 28 1.84 -2.74 -21.30
CA ASN A 28 1.69 -3.64 -20.14
C ASN A 28 0.67 -3.13 -19.11
N ALA A 29 -0.06 -2.06 -19.42
CA ALA A 29 -1.14 -1.54 -18.60
C ALA A 29 -2.48 -1.57 -19.37
N VAL A 30 -3.58 -1.67 -18.63
CA VAL A 30 -4.95 -1.60 -19.16
C VAL A 30 -5.61 -0.37 -18.57
N HIS A 31 -6.15 0.46 -19.44
CA HIS A 31 -6.90 1.65 -19.03
C HIS A 31 -8.17 1.28 -18.28
N GLU A 32 -8.62 2.09 -17.33
CA GLU A 32 -9.82 1.83 -16.56
C GLU A 32 -11.04 1.58 -17.44
N MET A 33 -11.27 2.42 -18.45
CA MET A 33 -12.42 2.27 -19.35
C MET A 33 -12.39 0.94 -20.11
N ASP A 34 -11.26 0.58 -20.70
CA ASP A 34 -11.11 -0.69 -21.44
C ASP A 34 -11.34 -1.90 -20.53
N TYR A 35 -10.83 -1.80 -19.29
CA TYR A 35 -11.08 -2.82 -18.27
C TYR A 35 -12.56 -2.95 -17.94
N LEU A 36 -13.24 -1.85 -17.65
CA LEU A 36 -14.66 -1.83 -17.28
C LEU A 36 -15.55 -2.27 -18.46
N GLU A 37 -15.27 -1.88 -19.70
CA GLU A 37 -15.97 -2.36 -20.89
C GLU A 37 -15.86 -3.87 -21.05
N SER A 38 -14.66 -4.43 -20.89
CA SER A 38 -14.44 -5.88 -20.94
C SER A 38 -15.17 -6.63 -19.81
N HIS A 39 -15.54 -5.94 -18.74
CA HIS A 39 -16.29 -6.47 -17.59
C HIS A 39 -17.76 -6.04 -17.56
N GLY A 40 -18.28 -5.60 -18.71
CA GLY A 40 -19.74 -5.42 -18.94
C GLY A 40 -20.26 -3.99 -18.77
N MET A 41 -19.42 -2.98 -18.68
CA MET A 41 -19.83 -1.58 -18.79
C MET A 41 -20.37 -1.33 -20.22
N LYS A 42 -21.59 -0.80 -20.33
CA LYS A 42 -22.23 -0.52 -21.64
C LYS A 42 -22.31 0.95 -21.95
N GLU A 43 -22.32 1.78 -20.94
CA GLU A 43 -22.42 3.23 -21.03
C GLU A 43 -21.42 3.88 -20.10
N LEU A 44 -20.71 4.87 -20.60
CA LEU A 44 -19.81 5.68 -19.79
C LEU A 44 -20.62 6.67 -18.96
N SER A 45 -20.56 6.54 -17.65
CA SER A 45 -21.19 7.46 -16.70
C SER A 45 -20.38 7.58 -15.42
N GLY A 46 -20.58 8.65 -14.66
CA GLY A 46 -19.94 8.81 -13.36
C GLY A 46 -20.28 7.71 -12.36
N GLU A 47 -21.39 6.99 -12.55
CA GLU A 47 -21.74 5.83 -11.73
C GLU A 47 -20.92 4.58 -12.06
N CYS A 48 -20.38 4.48 -13.28
CA CYS A 48 -19.64 3.32 -13.73
C CYS A 48 -18.16 3.38 -13.32
N LEU A 49 -17.58 4.57 -13.21
CA LEU A 49 -16.17 4.80 -12.98
C LEU A 49 -15.78 4.67 -11.50
N CYS A 50 -14.51 4.39 -11.27
CA CYS A 50 -13.87 4.52 -9.96
C CYS A 50 -13.80 6.00 -9.54
N CYS A 51 -13.60 6.23 -8.25
CA CYS A 51 -13.33 7.55 -7.70
C CYS A 51 -11.86 7.69 -7.36
N GLY A 52 -11.20 8.75 -7.83
CA GLY A 52 -9.91 9.17 -7.31
C GLY A 52 -10.06 9.80 -5.93
N ALA A 53 -9.05 9.62 -5.08
CA ALA A 53 -8.99 10.24 -3.75
C ALA A 53 -7.52 10.36 -3.32
N HIS A 54 -7.24 11.35 -2.45
CA HIS A 54 -5.91 11.51 -1.88
C HIS A 54 -5.55 10.28 -1.05
N GLY A 55 -4.62 9.45 -1.53
CA GLY A 55 -4.22 8.19 -0.92
C GLY A 55 -3.91 7.11 -1.95
N LEU A 56 -3.51 5.95 -1.47
CA LEU A 56 -3.15 4.81 -2.31
C LEU A 56 -3.82 3.53 -1.82
N SER A 57 -4.24 2.69 -2.76
CA SER A 57 -4.56 1.28 -2.49
C SER A 57 -4.27 0.43 -3.71
N LEU A 58 -3.44 -0.59 -3.54
CA LEU A 58 -3.05 -1.51 -4.60
C LEU A 58 -3.40 -2.95 -4.22
N LEU A 59 -3.96 -3.69 -5.16
CA LEU A 59 -4.08 -5.14 -5.06
C LEU A 59 -2.99 -5.78 -5.91
N LEU A 60 -2.13 -6.58 -5.28
CA LEU A 60 -0.96 -7.20 -5.88
C LEU A 60 -1.17 -8.71 -5.92
N THR A 61 -1.23 -9.29 -7.12
CA THR A 61 -1.31 -10.75 -7.29
C THR A 61 -0.05 -11.28 -7.95
N ALA A 62 0.73 -12.06 -7.21
CA ALA A 62 1.92 -12.75 -7.69
C ALA A 62 1.58 -14.19 -8.04
N SER A 63 2.06 -14.66 -9.20
CA SER A 63 1.78 -15.99 -9.74
C SER A 63 3.05 -16.77 -10.00
N ARG A 64 3.08 -18.05 -9.58
CA ARG A 64 4.16 -18.98 -9.88
C ARG A 64 3.60 -20.39 -10.15
N GLY A 65 3.72 -20.86 -11.40
CA GLY A 65 3.06 -22.08 -11.85
C GLY A 65 1.55 -21.99 -11.66
N SER A 66 0.98 -22.88 -10.88
CA SER A 66 -0.45 -22.87 -10.52
C SER A 66 -0.78 -22.14 -9.22
N THR A 67 0.22 -21.62 -8.52
CA THR A 67 0.04 -20.93 -7.23
C THR A 67 -0.06 -19.43 -7.46
N ASN A 68 -1.11 -18.83 -6.89
CA ASN A 68 -1.30 -17.39 -6.86
C ASN A 68 -1.41 -16.93 -5.41
N HIS A 69 -0.82 -15.80 -5.10
CA HIS A 69 -0.98 -15.12 -3.82
C HIS A 69 -1.36 -13.67 -4.04
N THR A 70 -2.33 -13.19 -3.28
CA THR A 70 -2.87 -11.84 -3.40
C THR A 70 -2.73 -11.06 -2.10
N LEU A 71 -2.14 -9.87 -2.20
CA LEU A 71 -1.86 -8.97 -1.09
C LEU A 71 -2.50 -7.61 -1.37
N LEU A 72 -3.14 -7.02 -0.35
CA LEU A 72 -3.59 -5.63 -0.36
C LEU A 72 -2.50 -4.73 0.25
N PHE A 73 -2.00 -3.78 -0.52
CA PHE A 73 -1.03 -2.77 -0.08
C PHE A 73 -1.74 -1.43 0.04
N ASP A 74 -1.93 -0.95 1.27
CA ASP A 74 -2.73 0.20 1.66
C ASP A 74 -4.22 0.09 1.26
N ALA A 75 -5.09 0.94 1.83
CA ALA A 75 -6.53 0.90 1.59
C ALA A 75 -7.15 2.27 1.28
N GLY A 76 -6.33 3.28 0.98
CA GLY A 76 -6.81 4.62 0.70
C GLY A 76 -7.36 5.36 1.93
N PRO A 77 -7.94 6.56 1.71
CA PRO A 77 -8.35 7.45 2.79
C PRO A 77 -9.73 7.10 3.39
N ASP A 78 -10.55 6.36 2.66
CA ASP A 78 -11.97 6.23 2.99
C ASP A 78 -12.55 4.87 2.57
N GLY A 79 -13.35 4.27 3.46
CA GLY A 79 -13.92 2.95 3.24
C GLY A 79 -14.98 2.90 2.15
N ASP A 80 -15.76 3.95 1.94
CA ASP A 80 -16.81 3.97 0.92
C ASP A 80 -16.21 4.11 -0.48
N ILE A 81 -15.15 4.91 -0.62
CA ILE A 81 -14.36 5.00 -1.87
C ILE A 81 -13.72 3.64 -2.17
N PHE A 82 -13.06 3.03 -1.18
CA PHE A 82 -12.47 1.69 -1.33
C PHE A 82 -13.52 0.66 -1.78
N GLN A 83 -14.66 0.56 -1.09
CA GLN A 83 -15.75 -0.37 -1.43
C GLN A 83 -16.31 -0.10 -2.83
N ARG A 84 -16.52 1.18 -3.17
CA ARG A 84 -16.99 1.57 -4.50
C ARG A 84 -16.06 1.06 -5.58
N ASN A 85 -14.77 1.36 -5.46
CA ASN A 85 -13.78 1.02 -6.48
C ASN A 85 -13.59 -0.50 -6.58
N MET A 86 -13.51 -1.23 -5.47
CA MET A 86 -13.52 -2.71 -5.46
C MET A 86 -14.71 -3.28 -6.23
N SER A 87 -15.90 -2.71 -6.02
CA SER A 87 -17.14 -3.15 -6.70
C SER A 87 -17.08 -2.85 -8.21
N LYS A 88 -16.62 -1.65 -8.63
CA LYS A 88 -16.50 -1.29 -10.05
C LYS A 88 -15.48 -2.16 -10.77
N LEU A 89 -14.33 -2.38 -10.16
CA LEU A 89 -13.27 -3.25 -10.69
C LEU A 89 -13.61 -4.74 -10.58
N LYS A 90 -14.79 -5.12 -10.07
CA LYS A 90 -15.22 -6.52 -9.90
C LYS A 90 -14.23 -7.36 -9.10
N ILE A 91 -13.53 -6.74 -8.16
CA ILE A 91 -12.57 -7.44 -7.31
C ILE A 91 -13.34 -8.24 -6.26
N ASN A 92 -13.02 -9.55 -6.16
CA ASN A 92 -13.55 -10.39 -5.11
C ASN A 92 -12.69 -10.22 -3.83
N PRO A 93 -13.19 -9.63 -2.74
CA PRO A 93 -12.39 -9.36 -1.54
C PRO A 93 -11.83 -10.63 -0.88
N VAL A 94 -12.42 -11.80 -1.10
CA VAL A 94 -11.95 -13.08 -0.54
C VAL A 94 -10.58 -13.51 -1.11
N CYS A 95 -10.14 -12.94 -2.24
CA CYS A 95 -8.80 -13.22 -2.76
C CYS A 95 -7.68 -12.60 -1.92
N ILE A 96 -7.98 -11.63 -1.05
CA ILE A 96 -6.98 -10.95 -0.22
C ILE A 96 -6.56 -11.89 0.93
N GLU A 97 -5.32 -12.36 0.88
CA GLU A 97 -4.75 -13.26 1.89
C GLU A 97 -4.02 -12.51 2.99
N GLU A 98 -3.41 -11.38 2.63
CA GLU A 98 -2.60 -10.56 3.54
C GLU A 98 -2.77 -9.08 3.23
N ILE A 99 -2.74 -8.23 4.26
CA ILE A 99 -2.82 -6.77 4.16
C ILE A 99 -1.53 -6.18 4.70
N VAL A 100 -1.01 -5.17 4.02
CA VAL A 100 0.17 -4.41 4.45
C VAL A 100 -0.17 -2.93 4.49
N LEU A 101 0.11 -2.27 5.61
CA LEU A 101 0.15 -0.81 5.67
C LEU A 101 1.59 -0.35 5.43
N SER A 102 1.76 0.58 4.51
CA SER A 102 3.07 1.13 4.14
C SER A 102 3.66 2.01 5.25
N HIS A 103 2.85 2.89 5.83
CA HIS A 103 3.19 3.81 6.94
C HIS A 103 1.92 4.33 7.62
N GLY A 104 2.05 4.92 8.80
CA GLY A 104 0.91 5.29 9.64
C GLY A 104 0.23 6.61 9.29
N HIS A 105 -0.16 6.85 8.03
CA HIS A 105 -0.97 7.99 7.63
C HIS A 105 -2.40 7.58 7.27
N TRP A 106 -3.35 8.48 7.54
CA TRP A 106 -4.80 8.28 7.37
C TRP A 106 -5.20 7.97 5.93
N ASP A 107 -4.53 8.57 4.96
CA ASP A 107 -4.81 8.44 3.53
C ASP A 107 -4.37 7.08 2.93
N HIS A 108 -3.75 6.24 3.76
CA HIS A 108 -3.40 4.86 3.46
C HIS A 108 -4.18 3.83 4.29
N ALA A 109 -4.79 4.27 5.41
CA ALA A 109 -5.40 3.38 6.40
C ALA A 109 -6.93 3.46 6.50
N GLY A 110 -7.56 4.51 5.98
CA GLY A 110 -8.99 4.78 6.16
C GLY A 110 -9.93 3.70 5.63
N GLY A 111 -9.52 2.94 4.61
CA GLY A 111 -10.32 1.87 4.03
C GLY A 111 -10.24 0.51 4.73
N PHE A 112 -9.35 0.30 5.72
CA PHE A 112 -9.08 -1.04 6.26
C PHE A 112 -10.27 -1.71 6.94
N PHE A 113 -11.07 -0.98 7.73
CA PHE A 113 -12.27 -1.57 8.32
C PHE A 113 -13.24 -2.07 7.26
N LYS A 114 -13.37 -1.33 6.17
CA LYS A 114 -14.21 -1.73 5.06
C LYS A 114 -13.64 -2.95 4.34
N ALA A 115 -12.33 -3.00 4.11
CA ALA A 115 -11.66 -4.15 3.50
C ALA A 115 -11.92 -5.42 4.31
N LEU A 116 -11.67 -5.40 5.62
CA LEU A 116 -11.93 -6.52 6.52
C LEU A 116 -13.43 -6.89 6.55
N GLN A 117 -14.31 -5.90 6.62
CA GLN A 117 -15.77 -6.14 6.58
C GLN A 117 -16.21 -6.86 5.30
N LEU A 118 -15.69 -6.45 4.13
CA LEU A 118 -16.01 -7.07 2.84
C LEU A 118 -15.52 -8.52 2.77
N ILE A 119 -14.32 -8.80 3.27
CA ILE A 119 -13.76 -10.15 3.34
C ILE A 119 -14.63 -11.01 4.27
N ASN A 120 -14.87 -10.56 5.49
CA ASN A 120 -15.63 -11.31 6.50
C ASN A 120 -17.09 -11.55 6.10
N THR A 121 -17.71 -10.63 5.37
CA THR A 121 -19.09 -10.80 4.87
C THR A 121 -19.18 -11.97 3.89
N GLN A 122 -18.15 -12.18 3.08
CA GLN A 122 -18.13 -13.25 2.07
C GLN A 122 -17.52 -14.55 2.61
N ASN A 123 -16.55 -14.46 3.52
CA ASN A 123 -15.93 -15.63 4.14
C ASN A 123 -15.61 -15.37 5.63
N PRO A 124 -16.57 -15.58 6.55
CA PRO A 124 -16.39 -15.31 7.98
C PRO A 124 -15.31 -16.15 8.68
N GLN A 125 -14.80 -17.19 8.01
CA GLN A 125 -13.75 -18.06 8.56
C GLN A 125 -12.36 -17.72 8.02
N GLN A 126 -12.25 -16.72 7.16
CA GLN A 126 -10.96 -16.31 6.61
C GLN A 126 -10.21 -15.45 7.62
N GLU A 127 -9.10 -15.96 8.09
CA GLU A 127 -8.12 -15.15 8.83
C GLU A 127 -7.26 -14.37 7.83
N VAL A 128 -7.20 -13.05 8.01
CA VAL A 128 -6.38 -12.17 7.18
C VAL A 128 -5.20 -11.68 8.01
N VAL A 129 -3.98 -12.00 7.58
CA VAL A 129 -2.78 -11.48 8.23
C VAL A 129 -2.62 -10.00 7.89
N PHE A 130 -2.40 -9.17 8.92
CA PHE A 130 -2.26 -7.74 8.77
C PHE A 130 -0.88 -7.28 9.27
N GLN A 131 -0.04 -6.82 8.35
CA GLN A 131 1.32 -6.38 8.65
C GLN A 131 1.37 -4.90 9.02
N LEU A 132 1.82 -4.61 10.22
CA LEU A 132 1.97 -3.27 10.78
C LEU A 132 3.38 -3.06 11.35
N ASN A 133 3.72 -1.79 11.62
CA ASN A 133 4.92 -1.38 12.34
C ASN A 133 4.52 -0.60 13.59
N PRO A 134 5.13 -0.86 14.76
CA PRO A 134 4.80 -0.14 16.01
C PRO A 134 4.86 1.38 15.90
N GLY A 135 5.73 1.93 15.04
CA GLY A 135 5.84 3.37 14.79
C GLY A 135 4.64 3.99 14.07
N MET A 136 3.76 3.18 13.46
CA MET A 136 2.58 3.67 12.74
C MET A 136 1.50 4.28 13.65
N PHE A 137 1.51 3.94 14.94
CA PHE A 137 0.46 4.33 15.90
C PHE A 137 0.73 5.66 16.63
N TYR A 138 1.74 6.41 16.21
CA TYR A 138 1.93 7.76 16.74
C TYR A 138 0.83 8.68 16.25
N ARG A 139 0.26 9.49 17.16
CA ARG A 139 -0.61 10.59 16.75
C ARG A 139 0.21 11.63 16.00
N ARG A 140 -0.17 11.92 14.77
CA ARG A 140 0.61 12.72 13.82
C ARG A 140 -0.13 13.97 13.39
N ALA A 141 0.63 14.94 12.88
CA ALA A 141 0.12 16.20 12.38
C ALA A 141 1.11 16.84 11.40
N VAL A 142 0.63 17.81 10.64
CA VAL A 142 1.48 18.79 9.93
C VAL A 142 1.47 20.10 10.69
N LYS A 143 2.64 20.71 10.86
CA LYS A 143 2.79 22.05 11.40
C LYS A 143 2.96 23.04 10.25
N SER A 144 1.95 23.88 10.03
CA SER A 144 1.97 24.89 8.96
C SER A 144 1.53 26.24 9.49
N ASN A 145 2.24 27.31 9.15
CA ASN A 145 1.97 28.69 9.55
C ASN A 145 1.76 28.85 11.08
N GLY A 146 2.53 28.11 11.87
CA GLY A 146 2.45 28.15 13.34
C GLY A 146 1.29 27.34 13.95
N HIS A 147 0.45 26.72 13.13
CA HIS A 147 -0.68 25.89 13.56
C HIS A 147 -0.37 24.39 13.41
N ILE A 148 -0.91 23.58 14.30
CA ILE A 148 -0.88 22.12 14.22
C ILE A 148 -2.18 21.65 13.57
N HIS A 149 -2.07 20.85 12.51
CA HIS A 149 -3.19 20.22 11.81
C HIS A 149 -3.10 18.70 12.05
N PRO A 150 -3.79 18.16 13.08
CA PRO A 150 -3.73 16.74 13.40
C PRO A 150 -4.30 15.89 12.28
N PHE A 151 -3.67 14.74 12.03
CA PHE A 151 -4.21 13.69 11.19
C PHE A 151 -5.21 12.83 11.96
N GLU A 152 -6.10 12.18 11.25
CA GLU A 152 -6.89 11.07 11.78
C GLU A 152 -5.95 9.93 12.18
N GLU A 153 -6.24 9.30 13.31
CA GLU A 153 -5.44 8.15 13.77
C GLU A 153 -5.81 6.90 12.97
N ILE A 154 -4.82 6.08 12.68
CA ILE A 154 -5.06 4.79 12.05
C ILE A 154 -5.76 3.83 13.02
N PRO A 155 -6.50 2.81 12.54
CA PRO A 155 -7.11 1.80 13.42
C PRO A 155 -6.08 1.13 14.33
N SER A 156 -6.40 1.03 15.60
CA SER A 156 -5.54 0.34 16.58
C SER A 156 -5.49 -1.18 16.32
N VAL A 157 -4.45 -1.84 16.83
CA VAL A 157 -4.32 -3.31 16.78
C VAL A 157 -5.59 -4.00 17.28
N ALA A 158 -6.11 -3.58 18.44
CA ALA A 158 -7.30 -4.20 19.04
C ALA A 158 -8.57 -4.02 18.19
N GLU A 159 -8.70 -2.89 17.50
CA GLU A 159 -9.83 -2.65 16.58
C GLU A 159 -9.73 -3.52 15.33
N LEU A 160 -8.53 -3.68 14.76
CA LEU A 160 -8.30 -4.55 13.60
C LEU A 160 -8.54 -6.04 13.96
N GLU A 161 -8.03 -6.49 15.12
CA GLU A 161 -8.26 -7.86 15.61
C GLU A 161 -9.74 -8.13 15.87
N LYS A 162 -10.48 -7.16 16.40
CA LYS A 162 -11.94 -7.23 16.57
C LYS A 162 -12.67 -7.40 15.23
N GLN A 163 -12.08 -6.91 14.13
CA GLN A 163 -12.60 -7.10 12.78
C GLN A 163 -12.10 -8.39 12.12
N GLY A 164 -11.43 -9.29 12.85
CA GLY A 164 -10.97 -10.59 12.36
C GLY A 164 -9.59 -10.59 11.71
N ALA A 165 -8.79 -9.53 11.88
CA ALA A 165 -7.43 -9.53 11.42
C ALA A 165 -6.51 -10.28 12.39
N GLN A 166 -5.55 -11.05 11.86
CA GLN A 166 -4.40 -11.55 12.61
C GLN A 166 -3.26 -10.53 12.50
N VAL A 167 -3.11 -9.66 13.49
CA VAL A 167 -2.15 -8.56 13.41
C VAL A 167 -0.73 -9.02 13.72
N VAL A 168 0.20 -8.69 12.82
CA VAL A 168 1.64 -8.82 13.00
C VAL A 168 2.25 -7.42 13.09
N ASN A 169 2.46 -6.95 14.31
CA ASN A 169 2.98 -5.63 14.62
C ASN A 169 4.50 -5.71 14.90
N SER A 170 5.33 -5.48 13.89
CA SER A 170 6.79 -5.61 13.96
C SER A 170 7.47 -4.71 12.94
N ASN A 171 8.65 -4.18 13.27
CA ASN A 171 9.53 -3.42 12.37
C ASN A 171 10.54 -4.29 11.62
N ASP A 172 10.54 -5.62 11.83
CA ASP A 172 11.45 -6.52 11.13
C ASP A 172 11.05 -6.71 9.67
N ALA A 173 12.06 -6.81 8.82
CA ALA A 173 11.88 -7.24 7.43
C ALA A 173 11.47 -8.72 7.37
N ARG A 174 10.60 -9.07 6.42
CA ARG A 174 10.13 -10.45 6.27
C ARG A 174 9.69 -10.80 4.86
N LEU A 175 9.65 -12.11 4.59
CA LEU A 175 9.04 -12.66 3.39
C LEU A 175 7.59 -13.00 3.70
N LEU A 176 6.68 -12.68 2.76
CA LEU A 176 5.24 -12.89 2.87
C LEU A 176 4.79 -13.88 1.79
N LEU A 177 3.66 -14.55 2.04
CA LEU A 177 2.93 -15.34 1.05
C LEU A 177 3.84 -16.27 0.24
N GLY A 178 4.39 -17.28 0.90
CA GLY A 178 5.28 -18.25 0.27
C GLY A 178 6.60 -17.66 -0.25
N ALA A 179 7.05 -16.53 0.32
CA ALA A 179 8.23 -15.79 -0.10
C ALA A 179 8.15 -15.15 -1.49
N MET A 180 6.94 -14.94 -2.03
CA MET A 180 6.72 -14.22 -3.28
C MET A 180 6.79 -12.69 -3.12
N PHE A 181 6.60 -12.19 -1.89
CA PHE A 181 6.72 -10.79 -1.53
C PHE A 181 7.77 -10.61 -0.44
N TYR A 182 8.50 -9.52 -0.52
CA TYR A 182 9.39 -9.06 0.54
C TYR A 182 8.84 -7.75 1.11
N LEU A 183 8.66 -7.71 2.43
CA LEU A 183 8.32 -6.50 3.17
C LEU A 183 9.57 -6.01 3.89
N SER A 184 9.96 -4.75 3.66
CA SER A 184 11.14 -4.17 4.26
C SER A 184 10.98 -3.94 5.77
N GLY A 185 12.10 -3.82 6.47
CA GLY A 185 12.19 -3.12 7.75
C GLY A 185 12.32 -1.61 7.53
N GLU A 186 12.90 -0.92 8.50
CA GLU A 186 13.26 0.50 8.40
C GLU A 186 14.14 0.77 7.17
N ILE A 187 13.86 1.85 6.48
CA ILE A 187 14.58 2.27 5.27
C ILE A 187 15.69 3.26 5.68
N PRO A 188 16.98 2.92 5.49
CA PRO A 188 18.09 3.82 5.82
C PRO A 188 18.06 5.11 5.02
N ARG A 189 18.31 6.23 5.67
CA ARG A 189 18.45 7.55 5.05
C ARG A 189 19.92 7.80 4.70
N VAL A 190 20.32 7.43 3.47
CA VAL A 190 21.74 7.46 3.01
C VAL A 190 22.00 8.54 1.96
N THR A 191 20.98 9.23 1.46
CA THR A 191 21.13 10.37 0.55
C THR A 191 21.09 11.69 1.35
N GLU A 192 21.84 12.67 0.92
CA GLU A 192 21.91 13.99 1.58
C GLU A 192 20.69 14.88 1.25
N TYR A 193 20.00 14.61 0.14
CA TYR A 193 18.91 15.44 -0.38
C TYR A 193 17.51 14.91 -0.04
N GLU A 194 17.35 13.65 0.35
CA GLU A 194 16.06 13.08 0.77
C GLU A 194 15.92 13.21 2.29
N GLN A 195 15.40 14.35 2.73
CA GLN A 195 15.36 14.74 4.15
C GLN A 195 14.01 14.47 4.82
N GLY A 196 13.09 13.78 4.12
CA GLY A 196 11.77 13.45 4.62
C GLY A 196 10.80 14.62 4.51
N PHE A 197 9.89 14.75 5.49
CA PHE A 197 8.83 15.76 5.52
C PHE A 197 9.04 16.73 6.72
N PRO A 198 9.71 17.87 6.53
CA PRO A 198 10.15 18.77 7.63
C PRO A 198 9.00 19.29 8.51
N GLU A 199 7.82 19.50 7.96
CA GLU A 199 6.63 19.99 8.68
C GLU A 199 5.92 18.93 9.48
N HIS A 200 6.32 17.66 9.34
CA HIS A 200 5.69 16.54 10.04
C HIS A 200 6.09 16.51 11.51
N VAL A 201 5.09 16.31 12.36
CA VAL A 201 5.24 16.22 13.81
C VAL A 201 4.46 15.05 14.37
N ARG A 202 4.90 14.52 15.52
CA ARG A 202 4.17 13.53 16.30
C ARG A 202 3.95 14.00 17.72
N GLN A 203 2.88 13.50 18.35
CA GLN A 203 2.56 13.82 19.73
C GLN A 203 3.19 12.78 20.68
N LEU A 204 3.87 13.26 21.71
CA LEU A 204 4.36 12.43 22.80
C LEU A 204 3.25 12.10 23.81
N ALA A 205 3.49 11.15 24.70
CA ALA A 205 2.59 10.84 25.83
C ALA A 205 2.36 12.06 26.74
N SER A 206 3.31 13.01 26.80
CA SER A 206 3.19 14.30 27.48
C SER A 206 2.23 15.29 26.81
N GLN A 207 1.60 14.95 25.69
CA GLN A 207 0.80 15.81 24.82
C GLN A 207 1.61 16.87 24.06
N GLU A 208 2.92 16.88 24.17
CA GLU A 208 3.81 17.76 23.43
C GLU A 208 3.96 17.26 21.97
N TRP A 209 3.96 18.20 21.01
CA TRP A 209 4.26 17.92 19.60
C TRP A 209 5.75 18.12 19.34
N VAL A 210 6.39 17.07 18.81
CA VAL A 210 7.81 17.06 18.48
C VAL A 210 8.02 16.78 16.99
N PRO A 211 9.12 17.27 16.39
CA PRO A 211 9.45 16.95 15.00
C PRO A 211 9.53 15.44 14.75
N ASP A 212 8.96 14.99 13.63
CA ASP A 212 9.02 13.59 13.17
C ASP A 212 9.20 13.55 11.64
N PRO A 213 10.21 14.24 11.08
CA PRO A 213 10.33 14.44 9.64
C PRO A 213 10.68 13.15 8.89
N LEU A 214 11.26 12.15 9.54
CA LEU A 214 11.77 10.96 8.87
C LEU A 214 10.73 9.86 8.66
N ILE A 215 9.65 9.83 9.44
CA ILE A 215 8.57 8.82 9.33
C ILE A 215 9.18 7.41 9.21
N LEU A 216 9.92 6.99 10.27
CA LEU A 216 10.77 5.78 10.25
C LEU A 216 9.99 4.46 10.17
N ASP A 217 8.68 4.49 10.34
CA ASP A 217 7.78 3.35 10.20
C ASP A 217 7.46 2.99 8.74
N GLU A 218 7.84 3.86 7.77
CA GLU A 218 7.61 3.58 6.35
C GLU A 218 8.35 2.33 5.89
N ARG A 219 7.63 1.52 5.10
CA ARG A 219 8.10 0.24 4.56
C ARG A 219 7.78 0.15 3.07
N PHE A 220 8.60 -0.59 2.33
CA PHE A 220 8.32 -0.94 0.94
C PHE A 220 8.08 -2.44 0.78
N LEU A 221 7.35 -2.79 -0.27
CA LEU A 221 7.26 -4.16 -0.78
C LEU A 221 8.17 -4.34 -1.99
N ALA A 222 8.69 -5.57 -2.19
CA ALA A 222 9.39 -5.93 -3.40
C ALA A 222 8.97 -7.32 -3.89
N VAL A 223 8.92 -7.47 -5.24
CA VAL A 223 8.60 -8.73 -5.94
C VAL A 223 9.65 -8.96 -7.03
N HIS A 224 10.20 -10.17 -7.10
CA HIS A 224 11.10 -10.58 -8.19
C HIS A 224 10.30 -11.23 -9.30
N VAL A 225 10.17 -10.54 -10.42
CA VAL A 225 9.41 -11.02 -11.59
C VAL A 225 10.37 -11.57 -12.64
N LYS A 226 10.09 -12.78 -13.11
CA LYS A 226 10.86 -13.50 -14.14
C LYS A 226 11.04 -12.66 -15.39
N ASP A 227 12.25 -12.68 -15.95
CA ASP A 227 12.66 -11.94 -17.16
C ASP A 227 12.50 -10.40 -17.07
N LYS A 228 12.16 -9.88 -15.88
CA LYS A 228 12.04 -8.45 -15.59
C LYS A 228 13.07 -8.02 -14.55
N GLY A 229 13.02 -8.59 -13.37
CA GLY A 229 13.81 -8.18 -12.22
C GLY A 229 12.94 -7.78 -11.03
N LEU A 230 13.46 -6.90 -10.19
CA LEU A 230 12.81 -6.45 -8.97
C LEU A 230 11.83 -5.31 -9.26
N ILE A 231 10.58 -5.47 -8.84
CA ILE A 231 9.57 -4.41 -8.81
C ILE A 231 9.38 -4.01 -7.36
N VAL A 232 9.50 -2.71 -7.07
CA VAL A 232 9.44 -2.14 -5.72
C VAL A 232 8.19 -1.27 -5.60
N PHE A 233 7.44 -1.43 -4.50
CA PHE A 233 6.26 -0.65 -4.18
C PHE A 233 6.54 0.18 -2.93
N SER A 234 6.53 1.49 -3.08
CA SER A 234 6.75 2.44 -1.99
C SER A 234 5.66 3.49 -2.08
N ALA A 235 4.78 3.59 -1.11
CA ALA A 235 3.63 4.48 -1.18
C ALA A 235 4.05 5.97 -1.31
N CYS A 236 4.08 6.73 -0.23
CA CYS A 236 4.48 8.15 -0.29
C CYS A 236 5.99 8.36 -0.48
N SER A 237 6.81 7.35 -0.25
CA SER A 237 8.28 7.45 -0.27
C SER A 237 8.83 8.59 0.62
N HIS A 238 8.32 8.74 1.85
CA HIS A 238 8.87 9.67 2.83
C HIS A 238 10.34 9.41 3.15
N ALA A 239 10.76 8.14 2.99
CA ALA A 239 12.16 7.75 3.05
C ALA A 239 13.01 8.35 1.93
N GLY A 240 12.37 8.74 0.84
CA GLY A 240 13.00 9.11 -0.41
C GLY A 240 13.10 7.93 -1.38
N ILE A 241 12.76 8.18 -2.63
CA ILE A 241 12.74 7.18 -3.71
C ILE A 241 14.11 6.53 -3.89
N ILE A 242 15.18 7.33 -3.84
CA ILE A 242 16.55 6.81 -4.03
C ILE A 242 17.01 6.01 -2.81
N ASN A 243 16.63 6.40 -1.59
CA ASN A 243 16.92 5.61 -0.39
C ASN A 243 16.24 4.23 -0.43
N VAL A 244 14.97 4.19 -0.86
CA VAL A 244 14.22 2.93 -1.08
C VAL A 244 14.94 2.04 -2.09
N LEU A 245 15.29 2.57 -3.27
CA LEU A 245 15.95 1.80 -4.34
C LEU A 245 17.34 1.33 -3.94
N LYS A 246 18.14 2.16 -3.24
CA LYS A 246 19.47 1.77 -2.73
C LYS A 246 19.35 0.63 -1.74
N GLN A 247 18.37 0.66 -0.83
CA GLN A 247 18.17 -0.44 0.09
C GLN A 247 17.71 -1.71 -0.65
N ALA A 248 16.76 -1.61 -1.56
CA ALA A 248 16.29 -2.75 -2.35
C ALA A 248 17.44 -3.40 -3.13
N GLN A 249 18.27 -2.61 -3.78
CA GLN A 249 19.46 -3.10 -4.51
C GLN A 249 20.52 -3.72 -3.59
N SER A 250 20.73 -3.15 -2.40
CA SER A 250 21.65 -3.73 -1.40
C SER A 250 21.17 -5.07 -0.86
N LEU A 251 19.86 -5.25 -0.70
CA LEU A 251 19.25 -6.50 -0.22
C LEU A 251 19.21 -7.59 -1.30
N PHE A 252 19.11 -7.21 -2.56
CA PHE A 252 18.98 -8.09 -3.72
C PHE A 252 19.97 -7.71 -4.82
N PRO A 253 21.30 -7.80 -4.56
CA PRO A 253 22.33 -7.30 -5.48
C PRO A 253 22.34 -8.03 -6.83
N ASP A 254 21.90 -9.29 -6.85
CA ASP A 254 21.88 -10.14 -8.06
C ASP A 254 20.61 -9.98 -8.89
N ILE A 255 19.62 -9.20 -8.41
CA ILE A 255 18.35 -8.97 -9.11
C ILE A 255 18.33 -7.54 -9.64
N PRO A 256 18.28 -7.32 -10.98
CA PRO A 256 18.23 -5.97 -11.52
C PRO A 256 16.94 -5.26 -11.11
N LEU A 257 17.03 -3.98 -10.77
CA LEU A 257 15.85 -3.14 -10.56
C LEU A 257 15.14 -2.94 -11.90
N HIS A 258 13.86 -3.21 -11.96
CA HIS A 258 13.04 -3.07 -13.16
C HIS A 258 12.09 -1.86 -13.08
N ALA A 259 11.38 -1.73 -12.00
CA ALA A 259 10.39 -0.66 -11.81
C ALA A 259 10.20 -0.30 -10.33
N GLN A 260 9.77 0.92 -10.09
CA GLN A 260 9.23 1.36 -8.82
C GLN A 260 7.82 1.92 -9.03
N VAL A 261 6.90 1.52 -8.17
CA VAL A 261 5.54 2.05 -8.09
C VAL A 261 5.45 2.94 -6.85
N VAL A 262 5.06 4.18 -7.04
CA VAL A 262 5.00 5.21 -5.99
C VAL A 262 3.70 5.99 -6.16
N ALA A 263 3.05 6.35 -5.07
CA ALA A 263 2.01 7.36 -5.11
C ALA A 263 2.66 8.72 -5.38
N SER A 264 2.15 9.48 -6.34
CA SER A 264 2.64 10.82 -6.66
C SER A 264 1.75 11.86 -5.99
N TYR A 265 2.28 12.56 -5.00
CA TYR A 265 1.62 13.70 -4.35
C TYR A 265 2.33 15.01 -4.66
#